data_ff0a774acd1868f8012df1a1447bfed6
#
_entry.id   ff0a774acd1868f8012df1a1447bfed6
#
_cell.length_a   1.000
_cell.length_b   1.000
_cell.length_c   1.000
_cell.angle_alpha   90.00
_cell.angle_beta   90.00
_cell.angle_gamma   90.00
#
_symmetry.space_group_name_H-M   'P 1'
#
loop_
_entity.id
_entity.type
_entity.pdbx_description
1 polymer ?
#
loop_
_entity_poly.entity_id
_entity_poly.type
_entity_poly.pdbx_seq_one_letter_code
_entity_poly.pdbx_strand_id
1 'polypeptide(L)'
;SARARVLESFDQLDGTGLSISELAKLAKVSPSVINAMIPSGCLISKMQPKDLPYAAVDTSYSRSPLSEDQALVVSELSKVLDQNAHSSILLCGVTGSGKTAVYLEAIAKVIDSGRQALVLLPEIALTGEFTERLKARFGVYPAEWHSGISQSERRRVWKMVGRGQAQIVVGARSALFLPFESLGLIVVDEEHDSSYKQQDGVLYNARDMAVLRASLANAKVILASATPSLETWNNAKSGKYKRFN
;
A
#
# COMPACT_ATOMS: atom_id res chain seq x y z
N SER A 1 16.70 -16.68 -38.87
CA SER A 1 17.62 -15.52 -38.65
C SER A 1 17.34 -14.85 -37.29
N ALA A 2 18.24 -14.01 -36.78
CA ALA A 2 18.03 -13.28 -35.54
C ALA A 2 16.75 -12.42 -35.57
N ARG A 3 16.48 -11.79 -36.72
CA ARG A 3 15.24 -10.99 -36.93
C ARG A 3 13.98 -11.85 -36.91
N ALA A 4 14.00 -13.06 -37.48
CA ALA A 4 12.86 -13.98 -37.45
C ALA A 4 12.51 -14.38 -36.01
N ARG A 5 13.50 -14.69 -35.17
CA ARG A 5 13.26 -15.00 -33.75
C ARG A 5 12.63 -13.85 -32.96
N VAL A 6 12.99 -12.61 -33.30
CA VAL A 6 12.35 -11.44 -32.67
C VAL A 6 10.87 -11.36 -33.03
N LEU A 7 10.52 -11.55 -34.30
CA LEU A 7 9.12 -11.50 -34.76
C LEU A 7 8.31 -12.67 -34.18
N GLU A 8 8.83 -13.89 -34.20
CA GLU A 8 8.20 -15.05 -33.58
C GLU A 8 7.95 -14.87 -32.10
N SER A 9 8.92 -14.26 -31.37
CA SER A 9 8.74 -13.93 -29.96
C SER A 9 7.69 -12.86 -29.71
N PHE A 10 7.48 -11.96 -30.68
CA PHE A 10 6.48 -10.88 -30.58
C PHE A 10 5.06 -11.38 -30.88
N ASP A 11 4.92 -12.32 -31.85
CA ASP A 11 3.63 -12.93 -32.19
C ASP A 11 3.04 -13.78 -31.05
N GLN A 12 3.88 -14.25 -30.12
CA GLN A 12 3.45 -15.00 -28.93
C GLN A 12 2.93 -14.10 -27.80
N LEU A 13 3.01 -12.78 -27.97
CA LEU A 13 2.60 -11.81 -26.98
C LEU A 13 1.29 -11.16 -27.44
N ASP A 14 0.22 -11.33 -26.70
CA ASP A 14 -1.11 -10.76 -26.93
C ASP A 14 -1.14 -9.21 -26.97
N GLY A 15 -0.33 -8.62 -27.84
CA GLY A 15 -0.28 -7.16 -28.09
C GLY A 15 0.35 -6.32 -26.96
N THR A 16 0.96 -6.94 -25.95
CA THR A 16 1.68 -6.22 -24.89
C THR A 16 3.08 -5.82 -25.37
N GLY A 17 3.37 -4.51 -25.32
CA GLY A 17 4.69 -3.97 -25.67
C GLY A 17 5.75 -4.43 -24.64
N LEU A 18 6.92 -4.88 -25.13
CA LEU A 18 8.08 -5.19 -24.32
C LEU A 18 9.15 -4.10 -24.44
N SER A 19 9.95 -3.94 -23.39
CA SER A 19 11.16 -3.13 -23.49
C SER A 19 12.19 -3.82 -24.43
N ILE A 20 13.07 -3.05 -25.04
CA ILE A 20 14.13 -3.57 -25.92
C ILE A 20 14.97 -4.64 -25.19
N SER A 21 15.23 -4.47 -23.90
CA SER A 21 16.00 -5.41 -23.08
C SER A 21 15.25 -6.73 -22.81
N GLU A 22 13.95 -6.66 -22.57
CA GLU A 22 13.10 -7.85 -22.36
C GLU A 22 12.95 -8.66 -23.65
N LEU A 23 12.66 -7.96 -24.76
CA LEU A 23 12.55 -8.58 -26.07
C LEU A 23 13.88 -9.20 -26.51
N ALA A 24 15.02 -8.57 -26.22
CA ALA A 24 16.35 -9.10 -26.50
C ALA A 24 16.62 -10.39 -25.74
N LYS A 25 16.23 -10.45 -24.44
CA LYS A 25 16.35 -11.67 -23.64
C LYS A 25 15.45 -12.79 -24.14
N LEU A 26 14.18 -12.47 -24.45
CA LEU A 26 13.21 -13.44 -24.94
C LEU A 26 13.62 -14.06 -26.28
N ALA A 27 14.00 -13.23 -27.25
CA ALA A 27 14.43 -13.66 -28.57
C ALA A 27 15.88 -14.19 -28.63
N LYS A 28 16.62 -14.12 -27.51
CA LYS A 28 18.05 -14.49 -27.41
C LYS A 28 18.89 -13.80 -28.47
N VAL A 29 18.74 -12.47 -28.57
CA VAL A 29 19.49 -11.61 -29.50
C VAL A 29 20.11 -10.43 -28.77
N SER A 30 21.04 -9.72 -29.41
CA SER A 30 21.54 -8.45 -28.83
C SER A 30 20.53 -7.31 -29.03
N PRO A 31 20.47 -6.33 -28.12
CA PRO A 31 19.62 -5.14 -28.27
C PRO A 31 19.83 -4.38 -29.60
N SER A 32 21.04 -4.45 -30.18
CA SER A 32 21.39 -3.82 -31.45
C SER A 32 20.57 -4.37 -32.63
N VAL A 33 20.23 -5.67 -32.60
CA VAL A 33 19.36 -6.28 -33.61
C VAL A 33 17.97 -5.68 -33.59
N ILE A 34 17.39 -5.50 -32.40
CA ILE A 34 16.06 -4.90 -32.21
C ILE A 34 16.09 -3.43 -32.63
N ASN A 35 17.11 -2.67 -32.22
CA ASN A 35 17.27 -1.27 -32.60
C ASN A 35 17.38 -1.09 -34.13
N ALA A 36 18.01 -2.03 -34.84
CA ALA A 36 18.09 -2.01 -36.30
C ALA A 36 16.76 -2.38 -37.00
N MET A 37 15.82 -3.02 -36.29
CA MET A 37 14.50 -3.37 -36.84
C MET A 37 13.47 -2.22 -36.73
N ILE A 38 13.70 -1.23 -35.87
CA ILE A 38 12.83 -0.07 -35.71
C ILE A 38 12.86 0.84 -36.96
N PRO A 39 14.02 1.29 -37.45
CA PRO A 39 14.08 2.11 -38.66
C PRO A 39 13.59 1.39 -39.93
N SER A 40 13.68 0.04 -39.96
CA SER A 40 13.17 -0.76 -41.08
C SER A 40 11.65 -0.94 -41.09
N GLY A 41 10.94 -0.40 -40.10
CA GLY A 41 9.49 -0.50 -39.99
C GLY A 41 8.96 -1.86 -39.54
N CYS A 42 9.86 -2.82 -39.23
CA CYS A 42 9.46 -4.14 -38.71
C CYS A 42 8.94 -4.11 -37.26
N LEU A 43 9.34 -3.10 -36.48
CA LEU A 43 8.92 -2.85 -35.12
C LEU A 43 8.60 -1.39 -34.94
N ILE A 44 7.57 -1.10 -34.16
CA ILE A 44 7.21 0.27 -33.78
C ILE A 44 7.67 0.52 -32.35
N SER A 45 8.53 1.53 -32.16
CA SER A 45 8.93 1.99 -30.83
C SER A 45 7.90 2.99 -30.31
N LYS A 46 7.28 2.68 -29.18
CA LYS A 46 6.37 3.59 -28.47
C LYS A 46 7.01 4.02 -27.16
N MET A 47 7.15 5.32 -26.94
CA MET A 47 7.56 5.80 -25.61
C MET A 47 6.41 5.52 -24.64
N GLN A 48 6.62 4.57 -23.74
CA GLN A 48 5.73 4.38 -22.59
C GLN A 48 6.33 5.04 -21.35
N PRO A 49 5.50 5.59 -20.46
CA PRO A 49 5.98 6.04 -19.17
C PRO A 49 6.71 4.89 -18.48
N LYS A 50 7.94 5.13 -18.03
CA LYS A 50 8.75 4.11 -17.36
C LYS A 50 8.11 3.61 -16.06
N ASP A 51 7.30 4.45 -15.46
CA ASP A 51 6.61 4.19 -14.21
C ASP A 51 5.09 4.22 -14.50
N LEU A 52 4.46 3.05 -14.61
CA LEU A 52 3.01 2.92 -14.79
C LEU A 52 2.29 3.16 -13.46
N PRO A 53 1.13 3.84 -13.47
CA PRO A 53 0.30 3.98 -12.28
C PRO A 53 -0.14 2.61 -11.76
N TYR A 54 -0.49 2.56 -10.47
CA TYR A 54 -1.17 1.39 -9.91
C TYR A 54 -2.59 1.32 -10.44
N ALA A 55 -3.13 0.10 -10.54
CA ALA A 55 -4.53 -0.07 -10.89
C ALA A 55 -5.42 0.60 -9.83
N ALA A 56 -6.54 1.16 -10.27
CA ALA A 56 -7.51 1.75 -9.34
C ALA A 56 -8.08 0.70 -8.40
N VAL A 57 -8.23 1.07 -7.14
CA VAL A 57 -8.81 0.21 -6.10
C VAL A 57 -10.31 0.11 -6.31
N ASP A 58 -10.85 -1.10 -6.34
CA ASP A 58 -12.29 -1.35 -6.31
C ASP A 58 -12.73 -1.66 -4.88
N THR A 59 -13.36 -0.71 -4.23
CA THR A 59 -13.85 -0.85 -2.86
C THR A 59 -15.05 -1.79 -2.74
N SER A 60 -15.70 -2.12 -3.86
CA SER A 60 -16.83 -3.04 -3.96
C SER A 60 -16.45 -4.46 -4.39
N TYR A 61 -15.18 -4.69 -4.80
CA TYR A 61 -14.71 -5.93 -5.43
C TYR A 61 -15.09 -7.19 -4.67
N SER A 62 -14.80 -7.25 -3.38
CA SER A 62 -15.22 -8.37 -2.51
C SER A 62 -15.29 -7.90 -1.07
N ARG A 63 -16.36 -8.29 -0.37
CA ARG A 63 -16.53 -8.03 1.06
C ARG A 63 -16.68 -9.34 1.80
N SER A 64 -15.80 -9.60 2.74
CA SER A 64 -15.96 -10.70 3.67
C SER A 64 -17.15 -10.40 4.60
N PRO A 65 -18.00 -11.38 4.93
CA PRO A 65 -19.02 -11.18 5.92
C PRO A 65 -18.41 -10.80 7.26
N LEU A 66 -18.89 -9.73 7.85
CA LEU A 66 -18.50 -9.28 9.18
C LEU A 66 -19.37 -9.96 10.22
N SER A 67 -18.82 -10.29 11.38
CA SER A 67 -19.62 -10.66 12.55
C SER A 67 -20.44 -9.45 13.02
N GLU A 68 -21.45 -9.68 13.87
CA GLU A 68 -22.27 -8.61 14.42
C GLU A 68 -21.42 -7.57 15.15
N ASP A 69 -20.47 -8.04 15.98
CA ASP A 69 -19.54 -7.15 16.72
C ASP A 69 -18.66 -6.34 15.77
N GLN A 70 -18.09 -6.98 14.75
CA GLN A 70 -17.28 -6.29 13.73
C GLN A 70 -18.11 -5.24 12.97
N ALA A 71 -19.36 -5.57 12.60
CA ALA A 71 -20.25 -4.66 11.92
C ALA A 71 -20.60 -3.43 12.78
N LEU A 72 -20.78 -3.61 14.08
CA LEU A 72 -20.98 -2.52 15.03
C LEU A 72 -19.76 -1.62 15.09
N VAL A 73 -18.56 -2.21 15.26
CA VAL A 73 -17.30 -1.44 15.28
C VAL A 73 -17.09 -0.69 13.97
N VAL A 74 -17.31 -1.30 12.82
CA VAL A 74 -17.21 -0.64 11.51
C VAL A 74 -18.20 0.52 11.40
N SER A 75 -19.44 0.36 11.86
CA SER A 75 -20.45 1.42 11.86
C SER A 75 -20.01 2.62 12.70
N GLU A 76 -19.56 2.40 13.94
CA GLU A 76 -19.09 3.47 14.81
C GLU A 76 -17.79 4.12 14.29
N LEU A 77 -16.85 3.32 13.80
CA LEU A 77 -15.62 3.80 13.17
C LEU A 77 -15.93 4.68 11.95
N SER A 78 -16.93 4.29 11.16
CA SER A 78 -17.38 5.06 10.01
C SER A 78 -17.82 6.47 10.39
N LYS A 79 -18.52 6.64 11.51
CA LYS A 79 -18.92 7.98 12.02
C LYS A 79 -17.70 8.85 12.39
N VAL A 80 -16.62 8.21 12.87
CA VAL A 80 -15.37 8.92 13.17
C VAL A 80 -14.64 9.29 11.88
N LEU A 81 -14.65 8.43 10.88
CA LEU A 81 -14.02 8.69 9.58
C LEU A 81 -14.70 9.84 8.82
N ASP A 82 -16.01 10.02 8.97
CA ASP A 82 -16.78 11.09 8.35
C ASP A 82 -16.48 12.47 8.95
N GLN A 83 -15.93 12.54 10.17
CA GLN A 83 -15.56 13.83 10.78
C GLN A 83 -14.38 14.45 10.03
N ASN A 84 -14.49 15.72 9.70
CA ASN A 84 -13.40 16.45 9.01
C ASN A 84 -12.33 16.96 10.00
N ALA A 85 -11.88 16.10 10.91
CA ALA A 85 -10.85 16.41 11.89
C ALA A 85 -9.97 15.18 12.14
N HIS A 86 -8.71 15.39 12.52
CA HIS A 86 -7.84 14.33 12.98
C HIS A 86 -8.46 13.55 14.14
N SER A 87 -8.27 12.23 14.15
CA SER A 87 -8.61 11.38 15.29
C SER A 87 -7.62 10.23 15.39
N SER A 88 -7.17 9.97 16.61
CA SER A 88 -6.39 8.78 16.95
C SER A 88 -7.30 7.73 17.54
N ILE A 89 -7.21 6.51 17.05
CA ILE A 89 -8.10 5.41 17.33
C ILE A 89 -7.27 4.21 17.78
N LEU A 90 -7.64 3.62 18.91
CA LEU A 90 -7.15 2.30 19.32
C LEU A 90 -8.20 1.25 18.94
N LEU A 91 -7.85 0.36 18.03
CA LEU A 91 -8.62 -0.84 17.71
C LEU A 91 -8.05 -2.02 18.49
N CYS A 92 -8.71 -2.38 19.57
CA CYS A 92 -8.29 -3.44 20.48
C CYS A 92 -9.10 -4.71 20.21
N GLY A 93 -8.48 -5.87 20.32
CA GLY A 93 -9.16 -7.15 20.17
C GLY A 93 -8.15 -8.30 20.20
N VAL A 94 -8.56 -9.46 20.70
CA VAL A 94 -7.69 -10.65 20.77
C VAL A 94 -7.15 -11.03 19.38
N THR A 95 -6.09 -11.80 19.35
CA THR A 95 -5.56 -12.35 18.10
C THR A 95 -6.65 -13.17 17.41
N GLY A 96 -6.83 -12.97 16.12
CA GLY A 96 -7.90 -13.64 15.36
C GLY A 96 -9.29 -13.02 15.48
N SER A 97 -9.50 -11.94 16.25
CA SER A 97 -10.80 -11.24 16.34
C SER A 97 -11.26 -10.56 15.03
N GLY A 98 -10.40 -10.54 14.02
CA GLY A 98 -10.72 -9.91 12.73
C GLY A 98 -10.47 -8.40 12.67
N LYS A 99 -9.59 -7.86 13.52
CA LYS A 99 -9.17 -6.44 13.43
C LYS A 99 -8.83 -6.01 12.00
N THR A 100 -8.17 -6.91 11.26
CA THR A 100 -7.84 -6.69 9.84
C THR A 100 -9.08 -6.42 9.00
N ALA A 101 -10.15 -7.21 9.14
CA ALA A 101 -11.40 -6.99 8.41
C ALA A 101 -12.00 -5.60 8.72
N VAL A 102 -11.97 -5.20 9.99
CA VAL A 102 -12.48 -3.90 10.43
C VAL A 102 -11.71 -2.74 9.80
N TYR A 103 -10.37 -2.77 9.85
CA TYR A 103 -9.63 -1.65 9.28
C TYR A 103 -9.57 -1.68 7.74
N LEU A 104 -9.78 -2.83 7.09
CA LEU A 104 -9.96 -2.89 5.64
C LEU A 104 -11.24 -2.14 5.20
N GLU A 105 -12.32 -2.22 5.96
CA GLU A 105 -13.51 -1.41 5.70
C GLU A 105 -13.26 0.10 5.94
N ALA A 106 -12.44 0.45 6.92
CA ALA A 106 -12.00 1.83 7.11
C ALA A 106 -11.16 2.35 5.93
N ILE A 107 -10.27 1.51 5.40
CA ILE A 107 -9.49 1.81 4.19
C ILE A 107 -10.44 2.03 3.00
N ALA A 108 -11.39 1.12 2.76
CA ALA A 108 -12.38 1.25 1.68
C ALA A 108 -13.09 2.60 1.74
N LYS A 109 -13.59 2.98 2.91
CA LYS A 109 -14.29 4.25 3.11
C LYS A 109 -13.42 5.47 2.82
N VAL A 110 -12.14 5.44 3.20
CA VAL A 110 -11.20 6.53 2.93
C VAL A 110 -10.87 6.62 1.44
N ILE A 111 -10.71 5.48 0.76
CA ILE A 111 -10.52 5.45 -0.70
C ILE A 111 -11.74 6.00 -1.44
N ASP A 112 -12.96 5.64 -1.01
CA ASP A 112 -14.22 6.17 -1.57
C ASP A 112 -14.33 7.70 -1.40
N SER A 113 -13.70 8.27 -0.38
CA SER A 113 -13.61 9.72 -0.21
C SER A 113 -12.52 10.39 -1.08
N GLY A 114 -11.85 9.64 -1.95
CA GLY A 114 -10.78 10.13 -2.82
C GLY A 114 -9.43 10.33 -2.12
N ARG A 115 -9.26 9.80 -0.91
CA ARG A 115 -8.03 9.93 -0.13
C ARG A 115 -7.20 8.63 -0.14
N GLN A 116 -5.93 8.73 0.23
CA GLN A 116 -4.98 7.63 0.27
C GLN A 116 -4.89 7.00 1.66
N ALA A 117 -4.57 5.71 1.71
CA ALA A 117 -4.35 4.97 2.94
C ALA A 117 -2.93 4.38 3.01
N LEU A 118 -2.32 4.46 4.19
CA LEU A 118 -1.06 3.83 4.53
C LEU A 118 -1.30 2.75 5.60
N VAL A 119 -0.81 1.55 5.35
CA VAL A 119 -0.75 0.48 6.35
C VAL A 119 0.70 0.23 6.72
N LEU A 120 1.03 0.44 7.96
CA LEU A 120 2.33 0.07 8.53
C LEU A 120 2.21 -1.33 9.15
N LEU A 121 3.14 -2.19 8.78
CA LEU A 121 3.29 -3.53 9.30
C LEU A 121 4.68 -3.71 9.92
N PRO A 122 4.84 -4.56 10.96
CA PRO A 122 6.14 -5.08 11.34
C PRO A 122 6.85 -5.71 10.13
N GLU A 123 8.17 -5.59 10.02
CA GLU A 123 8.91 -6.13 8.85
C GLU A 123 8.65 -7.61 8.61
N ILE A 124 8.48 -8.39 9.68
CA ILE A 124 8.15 -9.82 9.62
C ILE A 124 6.73 -10.11 9.12
N ALA A 125 5.82 -9.14 9.20
CA ALA A 125 4.44 -9.24 8.77
C ALA A 125 4.23 -8.71 7.34
N LEU A 126 5.26 -8.11 6.72
CA LEU A 126 5.28 -7.73 5.31
C LEU A 126 5.45 -8.99 4.43
N THR A 127 4.52 -9.91 4.59
CA THR A 127 4.47 -11.16 3.85
C THR A 127 3.50 -11.07 2.68
N GLY A 128 3.71 -11.91 1.68
CA GLY A 128 2.77 -12.02 0.55
C GLY A 128 1.32 -12.31 0.99
N GLU A 129 1.13 -12.93 2.18
CA GLU A 129 -0.21 -13.21 2.71
C GLU A 129 -1.04 -11.94 2.96
N PHE A 130 -0.44 -10.89 3.52
CA PHE A 130 -1.17 -9.64 3.77
C PHE A 130 -1.53 -8.92 2.47
N THR A 131 -0.60 -8.89 1.51
CA THR A 131 -0.87 -8.28 0.19
C THR A 131 -1.90 -9.07 -0.62
N GLU A 132 -1.92 -10.42 -0.49
CA GLU A 132 -2.98 -11.25 -1.06
C GLU A 132 -4.35 -10.99 -0.41
N ARG A 133 -4.41 -10.74 0.90
CA ARG A 133 -5.66 -10.32 1.56
C ARG A 133 -6.18 -8.99 1.02
N LEU A 134 -5.29 -8.01 0.80
CA LEU A 134 -5.67 -6.73 0.18
C LEU A 134 -6.17 -6.93 -1.25
N LYS A 135 -5.46 -7.75 -2.05
CA LYS A 135 -5.89 -8.09 -3.40
C LYS A 135 -7.25 -8.79 -3.40
N ALA A 136 -7.47 -9.74 -2.49
CA ALA A 136 -8.76 -10.42 -2.35
C ALA A 136 -9.89 -9.45 -1.99
N ARG A 137 -9.60 -8.40 -1.19
CA ARG A 137 -10.59 -7.40 -0.79
C ARG A 137 -10.85 -6.32 -1.83
N PHE A 138 -9.81 -5.90 -2.56
CA PHE A 138 -9.83 -4.70 -3.42
C PHE A 138 -9.58 -4.97 -4.91
N GLY A 139 -9.35 -6.21 -5.30
CA GLY A 139 -9.08 -6.61 -6.68
C GLY A 139 -7.67 -6.29 -7.19
N VAL A 140 -6.89 -5.53 -6.44
CA VAL A 140 -5.57 -5.04 -6.84
C VAL A 140 -4.53 -5.19 -5.73
N TYR A 141 -3.26 -5.36 -6.10
CA TYR A 141 -2.17 -5.31 -5.14
C TYR A 141 -1.90 -3.87 -4.69
N PRO A 142 -1.59 -3.66 -3.41
CA PRO A 142 -1.15 -2.36 -2.92
C PRO A 142 0.24 -1.99 -3.46
N ALA A 143 0.62 -0.73 -3.35
CA ALA A 143 2.00 -0.33 -3.47
C ALA A 143 2.78 -0.76 -2.23
N GLU A 144 3.94 -1.39 -2.40
CA GLU A 144 4.76 -1.88 -1.30
C GLU A 144 5.97 -0.99 -1.05
N TRP A 145 6.30 -0.73 0.24
CA TRP A 145 7.47 0.06 0.62
C TRP A 145 8.24 -0.57 1.77
N HIS A 146 9.32 -1.25 1.43
CA HIS A 146 10.22 -1.90 2.39
C HIS A 146 11.64 -2.01 1.83
N SER A 147 12.56 -2.55 2.61
CA SER A 147 13.98 -2.67 2.24
C SER A 147 14.22 -3.57 1.02
N GLY A 148 13.37 -4.59 0.82
CA GLY A 148 13.50 -5.59 -0.24
C GLY A 148 13.05 -5.16 -1.63
N ILE A 149 12.37 -4.02 -1.83
CA ILE A 149 11.95 -3.59 -3.17
C ILE A 149 13.11 -3.01 -3.98
N SER A 150 13.06 -3.21 -5.29
CA SER A 150 14.07 -2.70 -6.21
C SER A 150 14.12 -1.16 -6.25
N GLN A 151 15.26 -0.60 -6.66
CA GLN A 151 15.40 0.85 -6.84
C GLN A 151 14.39 1.44 -7.84
N SER A 152 14.07 0.69 -8.89
CA SER A 152 13.06 1.10 -9.89
C SER A 152 11.66 1.15 -9.29
N GLU A 153 11.28 0.12 -8.50
CA GLU A 153 9.99 0.09 -7.82
C GLU A 153 9.92 1.17 -6.73
N ARG A 154 10.99 1.37 -5.96
CA ARG A 154 11.08 2.45 -4.97
C ARG A 154 10.79 3.81 -5.60
N ARG A 155 11.39 4.12 -6.76
CA ARG A 155 11.13 5.36 -7.49
C ARG A 155 9.69 5.43 -8.00
N ARG A 156 9.14 4.31 -8.49
CA ARG A 156 7.75 4.23 -8.95
C ARG A 156 6.78 4.53 -7.82
N VAL A 157 6.91 3.83 -6.69
CA VAL A 157 6.07 4.07 -5.50
C VAL A 157 6.12 5.52 -5.08
N TRP A 158 7.33 6.09 -4.92
CA TRP A 158 7.52 7.49 -4.53
C TRP A 158 6.74 8.46 -5.42
N LYS A 159 6.85 8.29 -6.73
CA LYS A 159 6.14 9.14 -7.71
C LYS A 159 4.63 8.93 -7.68
N MET A 160 4.19 7.68 -7.64
CA MET A 160 2.77 7.36 -7.71
C MET A 160 2.03 7.78 -6.43
N VAL A 161 2.68 7.66 -5.27
CA VAL A 161 2.15 8.16 -3.99
C VAL A 161 2.00 9.69 -4.05
N GLY A 162 3.04 10.41 -4.51
CA GLY A 162 3.00 11.88 -4.62
C GLY A 162 2.07 12.44 -5.70
N ARG A 163 1.44 11.56 -6.52
CA ARG A 163 0.45 11.93 -7.52
C ARG A 163 -0.95 11.39 -7.22
N GLY A 164 -1.16 10.82 -6.04
CA GLY A 164 -2.42 10.18 -5.68
C GLY A 164 -2.73 8.89 -6.45
N GLN A 165 -1.78 8.39 -7.26
CA GLN A 165 -1.95 7.22 -8.14
C GLN A 165 -1.60 5.89 -7.49
N ALA A 166 -1.20 5.90 -6.23
CA ALA A 166 -1.10 4.75 -5.34
C ALA A 166 -2.06 5.00 -4.18
N GLN A 167 -3.25 4.43 -4.25
CA GLN A 167 -4.32 4.69 -3.28
C GLN A 167 -4.08 3.97 -1.95
N ILE A 168 -3.53 2.75 -2.00
CA ILE A 168 -3.16 1.96 -0.83
C ILE A 168 -1.66 1.69 -0.87
N VAL A 169 -0.98 2.02 0.21
CA VAL A 169 0.43 1.71 0.43
C VAL A 169 0.57 0.82 1.66
N VAL A 170 1.35 -0.23 1.52
CA VAL A 170 1.73 -1.11 2.64
C VAL A 170 3.24 -1.03 2.82
N GLY A 171 3.69 -0.91 4.03
CA GLY A 171 5.13 -0.84 4.22
C GLY A 171 5.62 -0.89 5.66
N ALA A 172 6.95 -0.93 5.78
CA ALA A 172 7.65 -0.79 7.04
C ALA A 172 7.71 0.67 7.49
N ARG A 173 8.36 0.93 8.61
CA ARG A 173 8.55 2.25 9.25
C ARG A 173 8.81 3.40 8.27
N SER A 174 9.67 3.19 7.30
CA SER A 174 10.08 4.24 6.35
C SER A 174 8.98 4.65 5.36
N ALA A 175 7.92 3.84 5.18
CA ALA A 175 6.75 4.20 4.38
C ALA A 175 6.04 5.44 4.94
N LEU A 176 6.22 5.70 6.22
CA LEU A 176 5.67 6.86 6.89
C LEU A 176 6.13 8.20 6.27
N PHE A 177 7.27 8.24 5.62
CA PHE A 177 7.86 9.45 5.04
C PHE A 177 7.59 9.62 3.54
N LEU A 178 6.77 8.78 2.94
CA LEU A 178 6.36 8.92 1.54
C LEU A 178 5.54 10.21 1.32
N PRO A 179 5.65 10.85 0.15
CA PRO A 179 5.03 12.14 -0.14
C PRO A 179 3.56 11.98 -0.56
N PHE A 180 2.69 11.50 0.33
CA PHE A 180 1.26 11.37 0.03
C PHE A 180 0.65 12.70 -0.36
N GLU A 181 -0.09 12.71 -1.48
CA GLU A 181 -0.83 13.87 -1.96
C GLU A 181 -2.06 14.14 -1.09
N SER A 182 -2.79 13.08 -0.74
CA SER A 182 -4.05 13.17 -0.01
C SER A 182 -4.19 12.05 1.03
N LEU A 183 -3.30 12.03 2.03
CA LEU A 183 -3.33 11.02 3.09
C LEU A 183 -4.59 11.17 3.94
N GLY A 184 -5.42 10.11 4.01
CA GLY A 184 -6.67 10.06 4.76
C GLY A 184 -6.63 9.17 5.99
N LEU A 185 -5.85 8.10 5.90
CA LEU A 185 -5.77 7.11 6.96
C LEU A 185 -4.36 6.54 7.07
N ILE A 186 -3.89 6.39 8.31
CA ILE A 186 -2.74 5.56 8.66
C ILE A 186 -3.23 4.43 9.54
N VAL A 187 -2.94 3.19 9.18
CA VAL A 187 -3.13 2.02 10.05
C VAL A 187 -1.75 1.58 10.53
N VAL A 188 -1.60 1.37 11.83
CA VAL A 188 -0.40 0.77 12.43
C VAL A 188 -0.85 -0.56 13.02
N ASP A 189 -0.60 -1.64 12.30
CA ASP A 189 -0.98 -2.97 12.76
C ASP A 189 0.08 -3.50 13.74
N GLU A 190 -0.37 -4.26 14.75
CA GLU A 190 0.45 -4.71 15.89
C GLU A 190 1.30 -3.56 16.49
N GLU A 191 0.65 -2.44 16.83
CA GLU A 191 1.29 -1.18 17.24
C GLU A 191 2.30 -1.30 18.39
N HIS A 192 2.19 -2.38 19.15
CA HIS A 192 3.07 -2.70 20.28
C HIS A 192 4.42 -3.29 19.84
N ASP A 193 4.56 -3.68 18.56
CA ASP A 193 5.75 -4.36 18.08
C ASP A 193 6.98 -3.45 18.16
N SER A 194 8.06 -4.00 18.72
CA SER A 194 9.33 -3.29 18.93
C SER A 194 10.02 -2.86 17.64
N SER A 195 9.70 -3.50 16.49
CA SER A 195 10.25 -3.16 15.18
C SER A 195 9.87 -1.75 14.72
N TYR A 196 8.84 -1.15 15.29
CA TYR A 196 8.48 0.25 15.03
C TYR A 196 9.47 1.25 15.62
N LYS A 197 10.30 0.83 16.58
CA LYS A 197 11.33 1.66 17.17
C LYS A 197 12.62 1.58 16.36
N GLN A 198 13.02 2.68 15.74
CA GLN A 198 14.33 2.77 15.08
C GLN A 198 15.42 3.00 16.11
N GLN A 199 16.45 2.13 16.09
CA GLN A 199 17.54 2.15 17.04
C GLN A 199 18.85 2.73 16.46
N ASP A 200 18.94 2.77 15.12
CA ASP A 200 20.12 3.25 14.42
C ASP A 200 19.84 4.56 13.68
N GLY A 201 20.80 5.48 13.68
CA GLY A 201 20.70 6.77 13.01
C GLY A 201 19.76 7.73 13.76
N VAL A 202 18.74 8.24 13.07
CA VAL A 202 17.71 9.10 13.69
C VAL A 202 16.75 8.23 14.49
N LEU A 203 16.76 8.41 15.81
CA LEU A 203 15.91 7.64 16.71
C LEU A 203 14.46 8.14 16.65
N TYR A 204 13.52 7.27 16.32
CA TYR A 204 12.08 7.55 16.37
C TYR A 204 11.27 6.27 16.58
N ASN A 205 10.04 6.42 17.04
CA ASN A 205 9.04 5.35 17.04
C ASN A 205 8.02 5.64 15.93
N ALA A 206 7.90 4.72 14.96
CA ALA A 206 7.01 4.91 13.81
C ALA A 206 5.52 4.98 14.22
N ARG A 207 5.11 4.29 15.28
CA ARG A 207 3.77 4.42 15.87
C ARG A 207 3.48 5.87 16.28
N ASP A 208 4.38 6.47 17.05
CA ASP A 208 4.19 7.84 17.56
C ASP A 208 4.28 8.87 16.42
N MET A 209 5.19 8.64 15.48
CA MET A 209 5.30 9.45 14.27
C MET A 209 4.08 9.30 13.35
N ALA A 210 3.41 8.15 13.32
CA ALA A 210 2.16 7.96 12.59
C ALA A 210 1.04 8.84 13.16
N VAL A 211 0.92 8.90 14.48
CA VAL A 211 -0.04 9.79 15.18
C VAL A 211 0.25 11.26 14.85
N LEU A 212 1.52 11.68 14.97
CA LEU A 212 1.93 13.04 14.63
C LEU A 212 1.63 13.37 13.16
N ARG A 213 2.04 12.49 12.24
CA ARG A 213 1.81 12.70 10.82
C ARG A 213 0.33 12.77 10.46
N ALA A 214 -0.49 11.89 11.03
CA ALA A 214 -1.93 11.92 10.83
C ALA A 214 -2.54 13.25 11.32
N SER A 215 -2.07 13.76 12.45
CA SER A 215 -2.48 15.07 12.96
C SER A 215 -2.11 16.22 11.99
N LEU A 216 -0.87 16.23 11.50
CA LEU A 216 -0.40 17.24 10.55
C LEU A 216 -1.12 17.19 9.19
N ALA A 217 -1.51 15.99 8.73
CA ALA A 217 -2.21 15.77 7.47
C ALA A 217 -3.76 15.87 7.59
N ASN A 218 -4.28 16.18 8.77
CA ASN A 218 -5.72 16.09 9.08
C ASN A 218 -6.30 14.71 8.66
N ALA A 219 -5.53 13.65 8.91
CA ALA A 219 -5.88 12.27 8.65
C ALA A 219 -6.29 11.54 9.93
N LYS A 220 -6.88 10.36 9.78
CA LYS A 220 -7.13 9.44 10.90
C LYS A 220 -5.94 8.53 11.10
N VAL A 221 -5.74 8.05 12.33
CA VAL A 221 -4.80 6.97 12.61
C VAL A 221 -5.49 5.87 13.41
N ILE A 222 -5.35 4.64 12.98
CA ILE A 222 -5.80 3.44 13.68
C ILE A 222 -4.56 2.70 14.17
N LEU A 223 -4.46 2.55 15.49
CA LEU A 223 -3.47 1.72 16.16
C LEU A 223 -4.17 0.39 16.49
N ALA A 224 -3.83 -0.68 15.79
CA ALA A 224 -4.45 -2.00 15.98
C ALA A 224 -3.54 -2.90 16.81
N SER A 225 -4.08 -3.53 17.84
CA SER A 225 -3.32 -4.46 18.69
C SER A 225 -4.22 -5.37 19.53
N ALA A 226 -3.73 -6.57 19.80
CA ALA A 226 -4.29 -7.44 20.83
C ALA A 226 -3.78 -7.05 22.23
N THR A 227 -2.55 -6.54 22.30
CA THR A 227 -1.84 -6.18 23.53
C THR A 227 -1.28 -4.76 23.40
N PRO A 228 -2.14 -3.74 23.49
CA PRO A 228 -1.69 -2.36 23.30
C PRO A 228 -0.54 -1.96 24.21
N SER A 229 0.36 -1.13 23.71
CA SER A 229 1.41 -0.52 24.52
C SER A 229 0.82 0.31 25.66
N LEU A 230 1.57 0.46 26.77
CA LEU A 230 1.12 1.24 27.92
C LEU A 230 0.78 2.68 27.54
N GLU A 231 1.54 3.30 26.66
CA GLU A 231 1.32 4.65 26.17
C GLU A 231 0.00 4.76 25.39
N THR A 232 -0.23 3.86 24.45
CA THR A 232 -1.46 3.82 23.66
C THR A 232 -2.67 3.54 24.54
N TRP A 233 -2.55 2.57 25.47
CA TRP A 233 -3.60 2.24 26.42
C TRP A 233 -3.96 3.43 27.32
N ASN A 234 -2.95 4.12 27.88
CA ASN A 234 -3.16 5.29 28.72
C ASN A 234 -3.82 6.45 27.96
N ASN A 235 -3.40 6.69 26.72
CA ASN A 235 -4.03 7.69 25.86
C ASN A 235 -5.50 7.34 25.55
N ALA A 236 -5.82 6.07 25.36
CA ALA A 236 -7.20 5.63 25.16
C ALA A 236 -8.02 5.76 26.46
N LYS A 237 -7.45 5.38 27.61
CA LYS A 237 -8.10 5.48 28.93
C LYS A 237 -8.39 6.93 29.32
N SER A 238 -7.51 7.84 28.98
CA SER A 238 -7.70 9.29 29.24
C SER A 238 -8.67 9.98 28.26
N GLY A 239 -9.20 9.26 27.27
CA GLY A 239 -10.10 9.83 26.26
C GLY A 239 -9.39 10.58 25.12
N LYS A 240 -8.04 10.62 25.12
CA LYS A 240 -7.25 11.24 24.06
C LYS A 240 -7.34 10.43 22.75
N TYR A 241 -7.43 9.11 22.86
CA TYR A 241 -7.72 8.23 21.73
C TYR A 241 -9.10 7.61 21.86
N LYS A 242 -9.84 7.51 20.75
CA LYS A 242 -11.09 6.73 20.71
C LYS A 242 -10.77 5.25 20.76
N ARG A 243 -11.49 4.48 21.58
CA ARG A 243 -11.24 3.04 21.72
C ARG A 243 -12.42 2.25 21.17
N PHE A 244 -12.10 1.23 20.37
CA PHE A 244 -13.02 0.20 19.89
C PHE A 244 -12.45 -1.18 20.26
N ASN A 245 -13.35 -2.10 20.71
CA ASN A 245 -12.99 -3.45 21.12
C ASN A 245 -13.76 -4.47 20.29
#